data_7fa21f9fcdc5e48547d47536d8eab8bb
#
_entry.id   7fa21f9fcdc5e48547d47536d8eab8bb
#
_cell.length_a   1.000
_cell.length_b   1.000
_cell.length_c   1.000
_cell.angle_alpha   90.00
_cell.angle_beta   90.00
_cell.angle_gamma   90.00
#
_symmetry.space_group_name_H-M   'P 1'
#
loop_
_entity.id
_entity.type
_entity.pdbx_description
1 polymer ?
#
loop_
_entity_poly.entity_id
_entity_poly.type
_entity_poly.pdbx_seq_one_letter_code
_entity_poly.pdbx_strand_id
1 'polypeptide(L)'
;MTSFDSGSFVMKLFIATPSPFARKARVTLLEKQIPHEIIVDNPWQPGSQVKGINPLAKIPTLVLDDGLVIHDSKVIFEYLELERPGHLPQDNHEKIIHRLVEVVADGICDAVVMTFLENQRPEGSRSQFWLSRQADKIRAGVHELERKIRPSGTYSSLDFGLAEIATVCALGYLDLRYANYDWRSNAPSLLKLFDGLMQRASFQQTVPRAQEVPANR
;
A
#
# COMPACT_ATOMS: atom_id res chain seq x y z
N MET A 1 15.22 -37.34 -25.80
CA MET A 1 14.23 -36.27 -25.68
C MET A 1 13.73 -36.22 -24.25
N THR A 2 14.43 -35.51 -23.39
CA THR A 2 14.04 -35.30 -22.00
C THR A 2 13.06 -34.13 -21.97
N SER A 3 11.81 -34.44 -21.63
CA SER A 3 10.80 -33.42 -21.35
C SER A 3 11.28 -32.61 -20.15
N PHE A 4 11.63 -31.35 -20.37
CA PHE A 4 11.74 -30.39 -19.29
C PHE A 4 10.34 -30.21 -18.71
N ASP A 5 10.17 -30.71 -17.50
CA ASP A 5 9.02 -30.40 -16.66
C ASP A 5 9.03 -28.88 -16.45
N SER A 6 8.13 -28.17 -17.14
CA SER A 6 7.93 -26.75 -16.97
C SER A 6 7.26 -26.52 -15.61
N GLY A 7 8.02 -26.67 -14.54
CA GLY A 7 7.61 -26.18 -13.24
C GLY A 7 7.26 -24.69 -13.43
N SER A 8 5.99 -24.39 -13.33
CA SER A 8 5.48 -23.03 -13.42
C SER A 8 6.14 -22.21 -12.32
N PHE A 9 7.25 -21.56 -12.62
CA PHE A 9 7.83 -20.57 -11.74
C PHE A 9 6.82 -19.42 -11.59
N VAL A 10 6.49 -19.09 -10.38
CA VAL A 10 5.51 -18.06 -10.06
C VAL A 10 6.19 -17.04 -9.18
N MET A 11 6.18 -15.77 -9.59
CA MET A 11 6.74 -14.68 -8.77
C MET A 11 6.19 -14.71 -7.34
N LYS A 12 7.03 -14.37 -6.34
CA LYS A 12 6.69 -14.41 -4.91
C LYS A 12 6.62 -13.01 -4.35
N LEU A 13 5.48 -12.66 -3.76
CA LEU A 13 5.30 -11.39 -3.07
C LEU A 13 5.35 -11.59 -1.56
N PHE A 14 6.40 -11.08 -0.92
CA PHE A 14 6.53 -11.05 0.54
C PHE A 14 5.74 -9.88 1.11
N ILE A 15 4.85 -10.15 2.06
CA ILE A 15 3.95 -9.18 2.67
C ILE A 15 3.89 -9.32 4.19
N ALA A 16 3.45 -8.23 4.86
CA ALA A 16 2.80 -8.33 6.16
C ALA A 16 1.33 -7.93 6.01
N THR A 17 0.44 -8.62 6.70
CA THR A 17 -1.01 -8.46 6.55
C THR A 17 -1.54 -7.05 6.84
N PRO A 18 -0.95 -6.24 7.76
CA PRO A 18 -1.39 -4.87 8.00
C PRO A 18 -0.82 -3.86 7.01
N SER A 19 0.20 -4.21 6.21
CA SER A 19 0.94 -3.24 5.41
C SER A 19 0.11 -2.63 4.27
N PRO A 20 -0.09 -1.31 4.24
CA PRO A 20 -0.78 -0.63 3.14
C PRO A 20 0.02 -0.69 1.84
N PHE A 21 1.34 -0.65 1.92
CA PHE A 21 2.24 -0.76 0.77
C PHE A 21 2.18 -2.15 0.14
N ALA A 22 2.12 -3.21 0.97
CA ALA A 22 1.92 -4.57 0.48
C ALA A 22 0.51 -4.75 -0.09
N ARG A 23 -0.51 -4.11 0.49
CA ARG A 23 -1.87 -4.10 -0.04
C ARG A 23 -1.91 -3.49 -1.44
N LYS A 24 -1.23 -2.37 -1.67
CA LYS A 24 -1.11 -1.73 -2.99
C LYS A 24 -0.58 -2.72 -4.04
N ALA A 25 0.52 -3.41 -3.76
CA ALA A 25 1.09 -4.41 -4.66
C ALA A 25 0.13 -5.60 -4.90
N ARG A 26 -0.53 -6.11 -3.85
CA ARG A 26 -1.51 -7.20 -3.94
C ARG A 26 -2.71 -6.84 -4.80
N VAL A 27 -3.30 -5.66 -4.58
CA VAL A 27 -4.42 -5.16 -5.39
C VAL A 27 -4.00 -5.05 -6.85
N THR A 28 -2.83 -4.48 -7.13
CA THR A 28 -2.31 -4.34 -8.50
C THR A 28 -2.14 -5.70 -9.18
N LEU A 29 -1.56 -6.69 -8.50
CA LEU A 29 -1.39 -8.05 -9.03
C LEU A 29 -2.74 -8.72 -9.35
N LEU A 30 -3.71 -8.60 -8.45
CA LEU A 30 -5.05 -9.17 -8.64
C LEU A 30 -5.81 -8.51 -9.79
N GLU A 31 -5.80 -7.18 -9.87
CA GLU A 31 -6.46 -6.43 -10.94
C GLU A 31 -5.83 -6.70 -12.31
N LYS A 32 -4.53 -6.89 -12.34
CA LYS A 32 -3.79 -7.28 -13.56
C LYS A 32 -3.87 -8.77 -13.87
N GLN A 33 -4.46 -9.58 -12.98
CA GLN A 33 -4.54 -11.04 -13.10
C GLN A 33 -3.16 -11.67 -13.36
N ILE A 34 -2.14 -11.18 -12.66
CA ILE A 34 -0.78 -11.72 -12.75
C ILE A 34 -0.63 -12.85 -11.72
N PRO A 35 -0.30 -14.10 -12.16
CA PRO A 35 -0.07 -15.22 -11.24
C PRO A 35 1.06 -14.91 -10.26
N HIS A 36 0.82 -15.17 -8.97
CA HIS A 36 1.81 -14.92 -7.93
C HIS A 36 1.54 -15.77 -6.68
N GLU A 37 2.58 -16.03 -5.93
CA GLU A 37 2.52 -16.64 -4.60
C GLU A 37 2.64 -15.55 -3.53
N ILE A 38 1.82 -15.62 -2.49
CA ILE A 38 1.91 -14.72 -1.34
C ILE A 38 2.68 -15.41 -0.23
N ILE A 39 3.78 -14.79 0.21
CA ILE A 39 4.55 -15.20 1.38
C ILE A 39 4.28 -14.18 2.50
N VAL A 40 3.56 -14.63 3.54
CA VAL A 40 3.35 -13.78 4.72
C VAL A 40 4.61 -13.83 5.58
N ASP A 41 5.23 -12.67 5.77
CA ASP A 41 6.42 -12.50 6.59
C ASP A 41 6.24 -11.35 7.57
N ASN A 42 6.96 -11.37 8.66
CA ASN A 42 6.99 -10.27 9.62
C ASN A 42 8.42 -9.76 9.77
N PRO A 43 8.77 -8.62 9.14
CA PRO A 43 10.12 -8.07 9.18
C PRO A 43 10.65 -7.77 10.59
N TRP A 44 9.77 -7.65 11.58
CA TRP A 44 10.12 -7.41 12.97
C TRP A 44 10.59 -8.68 13.70
N GLN A 45 10.26 -9.87 13.18
CA GLN A 45 10.66 -11.13 13.78
C GLN A 45 12.13 -11.49 13.44
N PRO A 46 12.88 -12.13 14.37
CA PRO A 46 14.24 -12.57 14.09
C PRO A 46 14.36 -13.51 12.88
N GLY A 47 13.37 -14.37 12.66
CA GLY A 47 13.34 -15.35 11.57
C GLY A 47 12.76 -14.83 10.24
N SER A 48 12.58 -13.54 10.08
CA SER A 48 12.06 -12.96 8.83
C SER A 48 12.96 -13.29 7.64
N GLN A 49 12.37 -13.88 6.60
CA GLN A 49 13.04 -14.20 5.33
C GLN A 49 13.42 -12.94 4.54
N VAL A 50 12.58 -11.88 4.65
CA VAL A 50 12.81 -10.60 3.95
C VAL A 50 14.16 -9.99 4.30
N LYS A 51 14.67 -10.21 5.51
CA LYS A 51 16.00 -9.71 5.93
C LYS A 51 17.16 -10.27 5.08
N GLY A 52 16.99 -11.48 4.53
CA GLY A 52 17.99 -12.13 3.68
C GLY A 52 17.92 -11.74 2.21
N ILE A 53 16.80 -11.13 1.76
CA ILE A 53 16.57 -10.82 0.34
C ILE A 53 16.42 -9.32 0.05
N ASN A 54 16.01 -8.52 1.01
CA ASN A 54 15.90 -7.07 0.89
C ASN A 54 16.79 -6.37 1.91
N PRO A 55 17.81 -5.63 1.48
CA PRO A 55 18.78 -4.99 2.40
C PRO A 55 18.11 -3.97 3.34
N LEU A 56 16.92 -3.46 3.00
CA LEU A 56 16.17 -2.54 3.84
C LEU A 56 15.24 -3.27 4.83
N ALA A 57 15.15 -4.61 4.74
CA ALA A 57 14.25 -5.44 5.54
C ALA A 57 12.81 -4.91 5.55
N LYS A 58 12.33 -4.45 4.39
CA LYS A 58 10.98 -3.88 4.22
C LYS A 58 10.10 -4.76 3.35
N ILE A 59 8.82 -4.64 3.54
CA ILE A 59 7.76 -5.22 2.73
C ILE A 59 6.91 -4.09 2.11
N PRO A 60 6.35 -4.34 0.91
CA PRO A 60 6.45 -5.53 0.09
C PRO A 60 7.83 -5.71 -0.54
N THR A 61 8.17 -6.97 -0.80
CA THR A 61 9.32 -7.37 -1.63
C THR A 61 8.82 -8.40 -2.63
N LEU A 62 9.05 -8.17 -3.92
CA LEU A 62 8.69 -9.07 -5.02
C LEU A 62 9.94 -9.79 -5.51
N VAL A 63 9.89 -11.11 -5.59
CA VAL A 63 10.94 -11.95 -6.16
C VAL A 63 10.42 -12.57 -7.45
N LEU A 64 11.09 -12.29 -8.55
CA LEU A 64 10.75 -12.82 -9.86
C LEU A 64 11.31 -14.23 -10.09
N ASP A 65 10.86 -14.87 -11.14
CA ASP A 65 11.25 -16.24 -11.52
C ASP A 65 12.74 -16.38 -11.83
N ASP A 66 13.37 -15.33 -12.35
CA ASP A 66 14.80 -15.25 -12.64
C ASP A 66 15.66 -14.89 -11.42
N GLY A 67 15.01 -14.69 -10.26
CA GLY A 67 15.64 -14.32 -9.01
C GLY A 67 15.85 -12.83 -8.81
N LEU A 68 15.41 -11.96 -9.73
CA LEU A 68 15.43 -10.51 -9.51
C LEU A 68 14.53 -10.13 -8.34
N VAL A 69 15.06 -9.36 -7.40
CA VAL A 69 14.34 -8.85 -6.23
C VAL A 69 13.96 -7.40 -6.43
N ILE A 70 12.67 -7.10 -6.42
CA ILE A 70 12.12 -5.75 -6.61
C ILE A 70 11.51 -5.24 -5.29
N HIS A 71 11.92 -4.07 -4.88
CA HIS A 71 11.42 -3.26 -3.78
C HIS A 71 11.77 -1.78 -4.10
N ASP A 72 11.09 -0.74 -3.70
CA ASP A 72 9.91 -0.58 -2.87
C ASP A 72 8.57 -0.81 -3.63
N SER A 73 7.42 -0.55 -2.96
CA SER A 73 6.09 -0.73 -3.58
C SER A 73 5.86 0.09 -4.85
N LYS A 74 6.53 1.23 -5.01
CA LYS A 74 6.46 2.07 -6.21
C LYS A 74 7.17 1.41 -7.38
N VAL A 75 8.34 0.81 -7.11
CA VAL A 75 9.10 0.08 -8.14
C VAL A 75 8.38 -1.21 -8.53
N ILE A 76 7.76 -1.90 -7.55
CA ILE A 76 6.91 -3.06 -7.83
C ILE A 76 5.74 -2.65 -8.73
N PHE A 77 5.05 -1.55 -8.41
CA PHE A 77 3.97 -1.06 -9.27
C PHE A 77 4.45 -0.74 -10.68
N GLU A 78 5.60 -0.06 -10.80
CA GLU A 78 6.20 0.28 -12.10
C GLU A 78 6.48 -0.97 -12.92
N TYR A 79 7.12 -1.97 -12.32
CA TYR A 79 7.38 -3.25 -12.96
C TYR A 79 6.08 -3.91 -13.46
N LEU A 80 5.05 -3.98 -12.60
CA LEU A 80 3.76 -4.58 -12.97
C LEU A 80 3.01 -3.79 -14.05
N GLU A 81 3.23 -2.48 -14.12
CA GLU A 81 2.66 -1.62 -15.17
C GLU A 81 3.38 -1.80 -16.50
N LEU A 82 4.70 -2.07 -16.49
CA LEU A 82 5.46 -2.43 -17.69
C LEU A 82 5.05 -3.81 -18.22
N GLU A 83 4.84 -4.80 -17.34
CA GLU A 83 4.41 -6.14 -17.72
C GLU A 83 2.99 -6.17 -18.30
N ARG A 84 2.06 -5.46 -17.66
CA ARG A 84 0.66 -5.35 -18.09
C ARG A 84 0.16 -3.92 -17.87
N PRO A 85 0.27 -3.03 -18.86
CA PRO A 85 -0.21 -1.65 -18.78
C PRO A 85 -1.73 -1.55 -18.49
N GLY A 86 -2.18 -0.42 -17.94
CA GLY A 86 -3.60 -0.11 -17.81
C GLY A 86 -4.02 0.55 -16.49
N HIS A 87 -3.12 0.72 -15.53
CA HIS A 87 -3.41 1.42 -14.27
C HIS A 87 -2.74 2.80 -14.16
N LEU A 88 -2.14 3.26 -15.26
CA LEU A 88 -1.75 4.66 -15.47
C LEU A 88 -2.42 5.21 -16.72
N PRO A 89 -2.87 6.47 -16.72
CA PRO A 89 -3.40 7.14 -17.90
C PRO A 89 -2.38 7.18 -19.04
N GLN A 90 -2.83 7.32 -20.29
CA GLN A 90 -1.92 7.51 -21.42
C GLN A 90 -1.33 8.92 -21.45
N ASP A 91 -2.11 9.92 -21.05
CA ASP A 91 -1.67 11.30 -20.97
C ASP A 91 -0.63 11.51 -19.88
N ASN A 92 0.48 12.16 -20.22
CA ASN A 92 1.60 12.35 -19.29
C ASN A 92 1.26 13.28 -18.11
N HIS A 93 0.40 14.28 -18.32
CA HIS A 93 -0.03 15.16 -17.23
C HIS A 93 -0.89 14.38 -16.23
N GLU A 94 -1.83 13.57 -16.71
CA GLU A 94 -2.65 12.71 -15.87
C GLU A 94 -1.82 11.61 -15.16
N LYS A 95 -0.76 11.06 -15.80
CA LYS A 95 0.21 10.21 -15.10
C LYS A 95 0.83 10.89 -13.90
N ILE A 96 1.23 12.14 -14.04
CA ILE A 96 1.79 12.92 -12.92
C ILE A 96 0.77 13.12 -11.82
N ILE A 97 -0.52 13.34 -12.16
CA ILE A 97 -1.59 13.42 -11.15
C ILE A 97 -1.67 12.11 -10.35
N HIS A 98 -1.67 10.94 -11.01
CA HIS A 98 -1.66 9.64 -10.33
C HIS A 98 -0.46 9.46 -9.40
N ARG A 99 0.74 9.85 -9.84
CA ARG A 99 1.95 9.80 -9.01
C ARG A 99 1.90 10.76 -7.82
N LEU A 100 1.36 11.96 -8.00
CA LEU A 100 1.18 12.92 -6.90
C LEU A 100 0.18 12.41 -5.86
N VAL A 101 -0.92 11.79 -6.30
CA VAL A 101 -1.88 11.15 -5.39
C VAL A 101 -1.24 9.99 -4.65
N GLU A 102 -0.47 9.13 -5.33
CA GLU A 102 0.32 8.06 -4.70
C GLU A 102 1.26 8.61 -3.62
N VAL A 103 2.00 9.67 -3.92
CA VAL A 103 2.93 10.31 -2.95
C VAL A 103 2.19 10.79 -1.70
N VAL A 104 1.02 11.40 -1.86
CA VAL A 104 0.22 11.86 -0.72
C VAL A 104 -0.33 10.68 0.07
N ALA A 105 -0.88 9.66 -0.58
CA ALA A 105 -1.41 8.46 0.05
C ALA A 105 -0.31 7.67 0.81
N ASP A 106 0.86 7.48 0.19
CA ASP A 106 2.02 6.84 0.83
C ASP A 106 2.51 7.69 2.02
N GLY A 107 2.51 9.02 1.90
CA GLY A 107 2.87 9.93 3.00
C GLY A 107 1.92 9.86 4.20
N ILE A 108 0.62 9.62 3.96
CA ILE A 108 -0.35 9.29 5.02
C ILE A 108 0.04 7.95 5.68
N CYS A 109 0.31 6.92 4.88
CA CYS A 109 0.72 5.61 5.39
C CYS A 109 1.99 5.70 6.25
N ASP A 110 3.01 6.43 5.78
CA ASP A 110 4.24 6.66 6.54
C ASP A 110 3.96 7.36 7.89
N ALA A 111 3.13 8.40 7.88
CA ALA A 111 2.76 9.11 9.10
C ALA A 111 2.02 8.21 10.09
N VAL A 112 1.14 7.32 9.61
CA VAL A 112 0.45 6.32 10.44
C VAL A 112 1.43 5.29 11.00
N VAL A 113 2.38 4.79 10.20
CA VAL A 113 3.44 3.88 10.67
C VAL A 113 4.26 4.54 11.79
N MET A 114 4.70 5.79 11.58
CA MET A 114 5.48 6.53 12.58
C MET A 114 4.68 6.73 13.88
N THR A 115 3.39 7.07 13.77
CA THR A 115 2.49 7.19 14.93
C THR A 115 2.34 5.84 15.65
N PHE A 116 2.15 4.76 14.91
CA PHE A 116 2.03 3.43 15.48
C PHE A 116 3.29 3.02 16.24
N LEU A 117 4.47 3.22 15.66
CA LEU A 117 5.75 2.89 16.30
C LEU A 117 6.03 3.74 17.53
N GLU A 118 5.75 5.04 17.47
CA GLU A 118 5.91 5.92 18.62
C GLU A 118 5.01 5.51 19.78
N ASN A 119 3.78 5.06 19.47
CA ASN A 119 2.84 4.56 20.49
C ASN A 119 3.24 3.21 21.10
N GLN A 120 4.15 2.43 20.49
CA GLN A 120 4.73 1.23 21.10
C GLN A 120 5.78 1.54 22.18
N ARG A 121 6.26 2.77 22.24
CA ARG A 121 7.22 3.19 23.27
C ARG A 121 6.51 3.36 24.62
N PRO A 122 7.25 3.20 25.76
CA PRO A 122 6.71 3.55 27.07
C PRO A 122 6.13 4.96 27.07
N GLU A 123 5.01 5.18 27.75
CA GLU A 123 4.27 6.45 27.72
C GLU A 123 5.15 7.66 28.03
N GLY A 124 5.99 7.60 29.08
CA GLY A 124 6.91 8.67 29.45
C GLY A 124 8.05 8.94 28.45
N SER A 125 8.21 8.07 27.43
CA SER A 125 9.24 8.23 26.38
C SER A 125 8.67 8.65 25.04
N ARG A 126 7.35 8.88 24.95
CA ARG A 126 6.68 9.30 23.70
C ARG A 126 6.84 10.80 23.47
N SER A 127 7.21 11.18 22.25
CA SER A 127 7.28 12.57 21.85
C SER A 127 5.91 13.08 21.40
N GLN A 128 5.25 13.89 22.21
CA GLN A 128 3.98 14.53 21.86
C GLN A 128 4.12 15.47 20.65
N PHE A 129 5.26 16.16 20.55
CA PHE A 129 5.58 16.97 19.36
C PHE A 129 5.60 16.13 18.10
N TRP A 130 6.25 14.96 18.14
CA TRP A 130 6.34 14.05 17.01
C TRP A 130 4.98 13.49 16.61
N LEU A 131 4.19 13.03 17.60
CA LEU A 131 2.83 12.54 17.37
C LEU A 131 1.92 13.61 16.76
N SER A 132 1.96 14.84 17.28
CA SER A 132 1.21 15.98 16.72
C SER A 132 1.60 16.25 15.26
N ARG A 133 2.90 16.25 14.97
CA ARG A 133 3.40 16.44 13.60
C ARG A 133 2.90 15.37 12.62
N GLN A 134 2.84 14.09 13.04
CA GLN A 134 2.29 13.04 12.21
C GLN A 134 0.77 13.21 12.01
N ALA A 135 0.05 13.56 13.07
CA ALA A 135 -1.39 13.84 12.99
C ALA A 135 -1.71 14.99 12.01
N ASP A 136 -0.89 16.05 12.00
CA ASP A 136 -1.04 17.15 11.04
C ASP A 136 -0.84 16.69 9.59
N LYS A 137 0.17 15.84 9.33
CA LYS A 137 0.40 15.26 8.00
C LYS A 137 -0.78 14.40 7.55
N ILE A 138 -1.33 13.57 8.44
CA ILE A 138 -2.49 12.72 8.12
C ILE A 138 -3.68 13.60 7.74
N ARG A 139 -4.02 14.61 8.54
CA ARG A 139 -5.14 15.53 8.26
C ARG A 139 -4.96 16.29 6.94
N ALA A 140 -3.78 16.85 6.73
CA ALA A 140 -3.45 17.59 5.51
C ALA A 140 -3.48 16.68 4.27
N GLY A 141 -2.96 15.45 4.40
CA GLY A 141 -2.96 14.46 3.33
C GLY A 141 -4.38 14.04 2.93
N VAL A 142 -5.24 13.72 3.90
CA VAL A 142 -6.65 13.38 3.64
C VAL A 142 -7.38 14.56 2.97
N HIS A 143 -7.19 15.77 3.47
CA HIS A 143 -7.78 16.96 2.86
C HIS A 143 -7.31 17.17 1.41
N GLU A 144 -6.02 16.95 1.14
CA GLU A 144 -5.46 17.07 -0.22
C GLU A 144 -6.01 16.00 -1.16
N LEU A 145 -6.16 14.76 -0.72
CA LEU A 145 -6.78 13.70 -1.51
C LEU A 145 -8.25 14.02 -1.83
N GLU A 146 -9.02 14.48 -0.84
CA GLU A 146 -10.42 14.93 -1.03
C GLU A 146 -10.51 16.06 -2.05
N ARG A 147 -9.63 17.07 -1.94
CA ARG A 147 -9.60 18.23 -2.83
C ARG A 147 -9.28 17.87 -4.29
N LYS A 148 -8.49 16.81 -4.50
CA LYS A 148 -8.06 16.38 -5.85
C LYS A 148 -9.07 15.50 -6.57
N ILE A 149 -10.02 14.91 -5.86
CA ILE A 149 -11.06 14.09 -6.50
C ILE A 149 -11.93 14.98 -7.42
N ARG A 150 -12.15 14.51 -8.63
CA ARG A 150 -13.06 15.14 -9.59
C ARG A 150 -14.51 14.85 -9.22
N PRO A 151 -15.49 15.63 -9.74
CA PRO A 151 -16.91 15.32 -9.58
C PRO A 151 -17.32 13.94 -10.11
N SER A 152 -16.54 13.35 -11.05
CA SER A 152 -16.69 11.98 -11.52
C SER A 152 -16.43 10.92 -10.44
N GLY A 153 -15.73 11.26 -9.36
CA GLY A 153 -15.30 10.34 -8.32
C GLY A 153 -13.93 9.69 -8.59
N THR A 154 -13.18 10.21 -9.57
CA THR A 154 -11.83 9.74 -9.94
C THR A 154 -10.83 10.90 -9.92
N TYR A 155 -9.54 10.60 -10.00
CA TYR A 155 -8.48 11.62 -10.04
C TYR A 155 -8.10 12.05 -11.47
N SER A 156 -8.48 11.26 -12.47
CA SER A 156 -8.14 11.50 -13.88
C SER A 156 -9.25 11.05 -14.81
N SER A 157 -9.00 11.00 -16.11
CA SER A 157 -9.90 10.39 -17.09
C SER A 157 -9.95 8.85 -16.99
N LEU A 158 -9.00 8.24 -16.29
CA LEU A 158 -9.00 6.81 -16.01
C LEU A 158 -9.92 6.51 -14.82
N ASP A 159 -10.87 5.61 -15.02
CA ASP A 159 -11.87 5.26 -14.00
C ASP A 159 -11.28 4.54 -12.79
N PHE A 160 -10.16 3.82 -12.99
CA PHE A 160 -9.50 3.07 -11.95
C PHE A 160 -8.02 2.86 -12.26
N GLY A 161 -7.14 3.28 -11.35
CA GLY A 161 -5.71 3.15 -11.51
C GLY A 161 -4.92 3.34 -10.22
N LEU A 162 -3.64 3.69 -10.37
CA LEU A 162 -2.71 3.87 -9.27
C LEU A 162 -3.23 4.81 -8.18
N ALA A 163 -3.84 5.93 -8.58
CA ALA A 163 -4.32 6.95 -7.65
C ALA A 163 -5.40 6.40 -6.72
N GLU A 164 -6.38 5.71 -7.29
CA GLU A 164 -7.49 5.09 -6.58
C GLU A 164 -6.99 3.95 -5.69
N ILE A 165 -6.11 3.10 -6.22
CA ILE A 165 -5.50 1.98 -5.46
C ILE A 165 -4.75 2.52 -4.23
N ALA A 166 -3.87 3.50 -4.42
CA ALA A 166 -3.08 4.07 -3.33
C ALA A 166 -3.97 4.73 -2.27
N THR A 167 -4.97 5.51 -2.71
CA THR A 167 -5.93 6.19 -1.83
C THR A 167 -6.68 5.20 -0.94
N VAL A 168 -7.30 4.16 -1.53
CA VAL A 168 -8.09 3.17 -0.76
C VAL A 168 -7.19 2.35 0.17
N CYS A 169 -5.95 2.06 -0.23
CA CYS A 169 -4.99 1.40 0.65
C CYS A 169 -4.65 2.26 1.87
N ALA A 170 -4.45 3.58 1.68
CA ALA A 170 -4.16 4.51 2.77
C ALA A 170 -5.35 4.67 3.72
N LEU A 171 -6.56 4.86 3.19
CA LEU A 171 -7.77 5.00 4.01
C LEU A 171 -8.06 3.72 4.82
N GLY A 172 -7.93 2.54 4.22
CA GLY A 172 -8.07 1.27 4.95
C GLY A 172 -6.99 1.06 6.02
N TYR A 173 -5.82 1.65 5.86
CA TYR A 173 -4.78 1.62 6.88
C TYR A 173 -5.05 2.61 8.03
N LEU A 174 -5.64 3.77 7.73
CA LEU A 174 -6.17 4.67 8.76
C LEU A 174 -7.21 3.96 9.62
N ASP A 175 -8.15 3.25 9.01
CA ASP A 175 -9.16 2.47 9.73
C ASP A 175 -8.54 1.43 10.67
N LEU A 176 -7.47 0.75 10.22
CA LEU A 176 -6.81 -0.27 11.02
C LEU A 176 -5.98 0.29 12.19
N ARG A 177 -5.25 1.39 11.97
CA ARG A 177 -4.19 1.85 12.88
C ARG A 177 -4.44 3.22 13.51
N TYR A 178 -5.39 3.99 12.98
CA TYR A 178 -5.67 5.35 13.41
C TYR A 178 -7.18 5.59 13.52
N ALA A 179 -7.89 4.61 14.07
CA ALA A 179 -9.37 4.53 14.11
C ALA A 179 -10.04 5.72 14.81
N ASN A 180 -9.33 6.43 15.69
CA ASN A 180 -9.85 7.63 16.36
C ASN A 180 -9.95 8.86 15.44
N TYR A 181 -9.43 8.79 14.23
CA TYR A 181 -9.54 9.87 13.25
C TYR A 181 -10.69 9.61 12.29
N ASP A 182 -11.79 10.32 12.48
CA ASP A 182 -12.95 10.27 11.60
C ASP A 182 -12.68 11.02 10.28
N TRP A 183 -11.99 10.34 9.36
CA TRP A 183 -11.76 10.88 8.02
C TRP A 183 -13.05 10.92 7.19
N ARG A 184 -14.03 10.06 7.46
CA ARG A 184 -15.26 9.91 6.68
C ARG A 184 -16.12 11.16 6.74
N SER A 185 -16.34 11.70 7.92
CA SER A 185 -17.10 12.95 8.10
C SER A 185 -16.43 14.16 7.46
N ASN A 186 -15.11 14.10 7.27
CA ASN A 186 -14.32 15.21 6.72
C ASN A 186 -14.01 15.09 5.22
N ALA A 187 -14.32 13.94 4.59
CA ALA A 187 -13.93 13.63 3.22
C ALA A 187 -15.00 12.78 2.49
N PRO A 188 -16.17 13.38 2.17
CA PRO A 188 -17.32 12.66 1.61
C PRO A 188 -17.05 12.09 0.21
N SER A 189 -16.21 12.73 -0.61
CA SER A 189 -15.85 12.20 -1.94
C SER A 189 -14.94 10.98 -1.81
N LEU A 190 -14.00 11.01 -0.86
CA LEU A 190 -13.16 9.85 -0.53
C LEU A 190 -14.00 8.70 0.03
N LEU A 191 -15.02 8.99 0.85
CA LEU A 191 -15.93 7.96 1.35
C LEU A 191 -16.65 7.27 0.20
N LYS A 192 -17.21 8.03 -0.74
CA LYS A 192 -17.87 7.46 -1.92
C LYS A 192 -16.91 6.61 -2.77
N LEU A 193 -15.69 7.08 -3.00
CA LEU A 193 -14.65 6.34 -3.70
C LEU A 193 -14.30 5.04 -2.96
N PHE A 194 -14.06 5.14 -1.66
CA PHE A 194 -13.68 4.00 -0.82
C PHE A 194 -14.77 2.92 -0.82
N ASP A 195 -16.03 3.29 -0.55
CA ASP A 195 -17.14 2.36 -0.49
C ASP A 195 -17.39 1.68 -1.85
N GLY A 196 -17.28 2.43 -2.95
CA GLY A 196 -17.40 1.88 -4.30
C GLY A 196 -16.30 0.87 -4.62
N LEU A 197 -15.04 1.21 -4.35
CA LEU A 197 -13.91 0.34 -4.67
C LEU A 197 -13.79 -0.86 -3.72
N MET A 198 -14.25 -0.75 -2.48
CA MET A 198 -14.31 -1.88 -1.55
C MET A 198 -15.27 -3.00 -2.00
N GLN A 199 -16.13 -2.76 -3.01
CA GLN A 199 -16.93 -3.82 -3.64
C GLN A 199 -16.10 -4.69 -4.63
N ARG A 200 -14.92 -4.25 -5.05
CA ARG A 200 -14.07 -5.04 -5.95
C ARG A 200 -13.42 -6.21 -5.21
N ALA A 201 -13.38 -7.36 -5.87
CA ALA A 201 -12.81 -8.58 -5.28
C ALA A 201 -11.35 -8.40 -4.79
N SER A 202 -10.55 -7.62 -5.52
CA SER A 202 -9.16 -7.32 -5.16
C SER A 202 -9.02 -6.61 -3.80
N PHE A 203 -9.91 -5.67 -3.49
CA PHE A 203 -9.91 -4.97 -2.20
C PHE A 203 -10.49 -5.83 -1.07
N GLN A 204 -11.53 -6.63 -1.37
CA GLN A 204 -12.12 -7.55 -0.39
C GLN A 204 -11.13 -8.64 0.05
N GLN A 205 -10.38 -9.22 -0.89
CA GLN A 205 -9.39 -10.25 -0.61
C GLN A 205 -8.14 -9.71 0.10
N THR A 206 -7.94 -8.40 0.09
CA THR A 206 -6.73 -7.74 0.62
C THR A 206 -6.99 -6.86 1.83
N VAL A 207 -8.16 -6.96 2.47
CA VAL A 207 -8.46 -6.19 3.68
C VAL A 207 -7.33 -6.32 4.71
N PRO A 208 -6.77 -5.19 5.20
CA PRO A 208 -5.65 -5.25 6.13
C PRO A 208 -6.09 -5.86 7.47
N ARG A 209 -5.22 -6.71 8.04
CA ARG A 209 -5.45 -7.37 9.33
C ARG A 209 -4.27 -7.11 10.24
N ALA A 210 -4.55 -6.96 11.54
CA ALA A 210 -3.50 -6.81 12.53
C ALA A 210 -2.56 -8.03 12.51
N GLN A 211 -1.27 -7.78 12.73
CA GLN A 211 -0.23 -8.79 12.90
C GLN A 211 0.58 -8.39 14.13
N GLU A 212 0.98 -9.38 14.92
CA GLU A 212 1.75 -9.11 16.12
C GLU A 212 3.10 -8.47 15.79
N VAL A 213 3.41 -7.41 16.50
CA VAL A 213 4.74 -6.81 16.52
C VAL A 213 5.39 -7.24 17.84
N PRO A 214 6.59 -7.85 17.82
CA PRO A 214 7.27 -8.21 19.07
C PRO A 214 7.40 -6.98 19.94
N ALA A 215 7.06 -7.13 21.23
CA ALA A 215 7.33 -6.08 22.21
C ALA A 215 8.85 -5.80 22.22
N ASN A 216 9.24 -4.55 22.07
CA ASN A 216 10.63 -4.15 22.29
C ASN A 216 10.97 -4.45 23.74
N ARG A 217 11.87 -5.44 23.93
CA ARG A 217 12.50 -5.69 25.22
C ARG A 217 13.60 -4.71 25.47
#